data_78206de4b6dfa7204103a2cf8e2f72da
#
_entry.id   78206de4b6dfa7204103a2cf8e2f72da
#
_cell.length_a   1.000
_cell.length_b   1.000
_cell.length_c   1.000
_cell.angle_alpha   90.00
_cell.angle_beta   90.00
_cell.angle_gamma   90.00
#
_symmetry.space_group_name_H-M   'P 1'
#
loop_
_entity.id
_entity.type
_entity.pdbx_description
1 polymer ?
#
loop_
_entity_poly.entity_id
_entity_poly.type
_entity_poly.pdbx_seq_one_letter_code
_entity_poly.pdbx_strand_id
1 'polypeptide(L)' 'MSTAPSQLDQLHQLFPNVESAVLESVFAASEKRLDVTIDHLLRMSIDGHNE' A
#
# COMPACT_ATOMS: atom_id res chain seq x y z
N MET A 1 15.91 -12.24 17.11
CA MET A 1 14.61 -11.99 16.70
C MET A 1 14.51 -10.75 15.88
N SER A 2 13.97 -10.88 14.74
CA SER A 2 13.86 -9.78 13.83
C SER A 2 12.76 -8.84 14.27
N THR A 3 13.03 -7.58 14.22
CA THR A 3 12.03 -6.59 14.58
C THR A 3 11.70 -5.68 13.43
N ALA A 4 12.31 -5.90 12.29
CA ALA A 4 12.03 -5.05 11.15
C ALA A 4 10.59 -5.27 10.70
N PRO A 5 9.83 -4.22 10.49
CA PRO A 5 8.46 -4.38 10.01
C PRO A 5 8.46 -4.91 8.59
N SER A 6 7.44 -5.66 8.27
CA SER A 6 7.29 -6.14 6.91
C SER A 6 6.89 -4.96 6.02
N GLN A 7 6.97 -5.17 4.72
CA GLN A 7 6.56 -4.14 3.78
C GLN A 7 5.09 -3.81 3.93
N LEU A 8 4.27 -4.83 4.22
CA LEU A 8 2.86 -4.58 4.48
C LEU A 8 2.66 -3.70 5.70
N ASP A 9 3.45 -3.91 6.74
CA ASP A 9 3.36 -3.07 7.92
C ASP A 9 3.69 -1.63 7.58
N GLN A 10 4.68 -1.42 6.73
CA GLN A 10 5.02 -0.06 6.30
C GLN A 10 3.88 0.57 5.54
N LEU A 11 3.21 -0.20 4.70
CA LEU A 11 2.06 0.31 3.96
C LEU A 11 0.94 0.72 4.91
N HIS A 12 0.70 -0.07 5.95
CA HIS A 12 -0.32 0.28 6.93
C HIS A 12 -0.01 1.60 7.61
N GLN A 13 1.25 1.86 7.87
CA GLN A 13 1.65 3.10 8.51
C GLN A 13 1.52 4.29 7.57
N LEU A 14 1.83 4.07 6.29
CA LEU A 14 1.75 5.14 5.30
C LEU A 14 0.31 5.44 4.90
N PHE A 15 -0.51 4.41 4.87
CA PHE A 15 -1.89 4.55 4.44
C PHE A 15 -2.83 3.97 5.50
N PRO A 16 -2.94 4.64 6.63
CA PRO A 16 -3.75 4.09 7.74
C PRO A 16 -5.23 4.05 7.44
N ASN A 17 -5.69 4.81 6.45
CA ASN A 17 -7.10 4.84 6.11
C ASN A 17 -7.50 3.79 5.10
N VAL A 18 -6.54 3.05 4.57
CA VAL A 18 -6.82 2.02 3.59
C VAL A 18 -6.95 0.69 4.30
N GLU A 19 -7.95 -0.10 3.92
CA GLU A 19 -8.17 -1.39 4.55
C GLU A 19 -7.04 -2.36 4.26
N SER A 20 -6.79 -3.25 5.22
CA SER A 20 -5.73 -4.23 5.06
C SER A 20 -5.89 -5.05 3.80
N ALA A 21 -7.12 -5.48 3.53
CA ALA A 21 -7.37 -6.32 2.36
C ALA A 21 -6.99 -5.60 1.08
N VAL A 22 -7.26 -4.31 1.02
CA VAL A 22 -6.92 -3.52 -0.16
C VAL A 22 -5.40 -3.40 -0.28
N LEU A 23 -4.72 -3.13 0.82
CA LEU A 23 -3.26 -3.02 0.80
C LEU A 23 -2.63 -4.32 0.34
N GLU A 24 -3.14 -5.44 0.86
CA GLU A 24 -2.59 -6.73 0.48
C GLU A 24 -2.82 -7.02 -0.99
N SER A 25 -4.00 -6.70 -1.48
CA SER A 25 -4.32 -6.94 -2.88
C SER A 25 -3.43 -6.12 -3.80
N VAL A 26 -3.27 -4.84 -3.50
CA VAL A 26 -2.44 -3.97 -4.31
C VAL A 26 -0.99 -4.40 -4.23
N PHE A 27 -0.54 -4.76 -3.03
CA PHE A 27 0.83 -5.19 -2.83
C PHE A 27 1.13 -6.44 -3.66
N ALA A 28 0.20 -7.40 -3.64
CA ALA A 28 0.39 -8.62 -4.41
C ALA A 28 0.35 -8.33 -5.91
N ALA A 29 -0.54 -7.44 -6.33
CA ALA A 29 -0.63 -7.07 -7.73
C ALA A 29 0.63 -6.34 -8.19
N SER A 30 1.34 -5.72 -7.28
CA SER A 30 2.58 -4.99 -7.59
C SER A 30 3.79 -5.89 -7.43
N GLU A 31 3.59 -7.20 -7.40
CA GLU A 31 4.66 -8.19 -7.29
C GLU A 31 5.46 -7.98 -6.00
N LYS A 32 4.77 -7.61 -4.95
CA LYS A 32 5.35 -7.43 -3.63
C LYS A 32 6.45 -6.38 -3.62
N ARG A 33 6.29 -5.35 -4.44
CA ARG A 33 7.25 -4.25 -4.51
C ARG A 33 6.64 -3.02 -3.87
N LEU A 34 7.29 -2.56 -2.83
CA LEU A 34 6.77 -1.47 -2.03
C LEU A 34 6.65 -0.18 -2.84
N ASP A 35 7.66 0.14 -3.62
CA ASP A 35 7.65 1.37 -4.40
C ASP A 35 6.51 1.38 -5.41
N VAL A 36 6.29 0.26 -6.08
CA VAL A 36 5.21 0.15 -7.05
C VAL A 36 3.86 0.22 -6.34
N THR A 37 3.77 -0.42 -5.18
CA THR A 37 2.53 -0.41 -4.42
C THR A 37 2.15 1.01 -4.01
N ILE A 38 3.12 1.76 -3.53
CA ILE A 38 2.87 3.14 -3.12
C ILE A 38 2.39 3.97 -4.30
N ASP A 39 3.01 3.77 -5.45
CA ASP A 39 2.61 4.50 -6.64
C ASP A 39 1.16 4.19 -7.02
N HIS A 40 0.80 2.91 -6.95
CA HIS A 40 -0.58 2.50 -7.24
C HIS A 40 -1.56 3.16 -6.29
N LEU A 41 -1.24 3.14 -5.00
CA LEU A 41 -2.14 3.69 -4.00
C LEU A 41 -2.30 5.19 -4.16
N LEU A 42 -1.22 5.88 -4.50
CA LEU A 42 -1.28 7.31 -4.71
C LEU A 42 -2.14 7.64 -5.93
N ARG A 43 -2.02 6.84 -6.97
CA ARG A 43 -2.83 7.08 -8.17
C ARG A 43 -4.30 6.85 -7.90
N MET A 44 -4.61 5.82 -7.14
CA MET A 44 -5.99 5.54 -6.80
C MET A 44 -6.57 6.69 -5.99
N SER A 45 -5.78 7.23 -5.09
CA SER A 45 -6.23 8.35 -4.28
C SER A 45 -6.51 9.58 -5.12
N ILE A 46 -5.63 9.84 -6.08
CA ILE A 46 -5.80 11.00 -6.95
C ILE A 46 -7.03 10.84 -7.83
N ASP A 47 -7.20 9.65 -8.39
CA ASP A 47 -8.34 9.40 -9.25
C ASP A 47 -9.64 9.56 -8.48
N GLY A 48 -9.69 9.06 -7.28
CA GLY A 48 -10.90 9.14 -6.49
C GLY A 48 -11.21 10.56 -6.07
N HIS A 49 -10.21 11.41 -6.03
CA HIS A 49 -10.39 12.77 -5.63
C HIS A 49 -10.80 13.67 -6.76
N ASN A 50 -10.42 13.32 -7.94
CA ASN A 50 -10.60 14.17 -9.05
C ASN A 50 -12.02 14.30 -9.44
N GLU A 51 -12.59 14.98 -9.47
CA GLU A 51 -13.84 15.08 -9.94
C GLU A 51 -14.17 15.90 -10.38
#